data_cee6947d6b2055a5db70f42a9ee62dc9
#
_entry.id   cee6947d6b2055a5db70f42a9ee62dc9
#
_cell.length_a   1.000
_cell.length_b   1.000
_cell.length_c   1.000
_cell.angle_alpha   90.00
_cell.angle_beta   90.00
_cell.angle_gamma   90.00
#
_symmetry.space_group_name_H-M   'P 1'
#
loop_
_entity.id
_entity.type
_entity.pdbx_description
1 polymer ?
#
loop_
_entity_poly.entity_id
_entity_poly.type
_entity_poly.pdbx_seq_one_letter_code
_entity_poly.pdbx_strand_id
1 'polypeptide(L)'
;NKFENQRGDESSQSSSLSQSSSDLLLLVESYMSLGEYARVVYTIEKSKDFNGVPKKQRCQRLYFLRSYAKYLLGEKRKEQKLLEVTDPLEKSNAKNDQLQNLRVEMSELKNSIGLDAFNMYLLGIVYKASGVLDKARDVFVEALNAYPFIWSAWVDLALLCKDRDALDNLKLRDHWMVDFFRTHALLELQQNEDAWQLCSSLKSRFGESSHLATQMALVNYNMRRFDDAQDLFERLSEEDPHRLDAMDTYSNILYVLSSPQSHTINKQT
;
A
#
# COMPACT_ATOMS: atom_id res chain seq x y z
N ASN A 1 -55.43 2.06 14.84
CA ASN A 1 -54.64 3.10 15.54
C ASN A 1 -53.54 2.58 16.48
N LYS A 2 -53.35 1.27 16.65
CA LYS A 2 -52.24 0.69 17.41
C LYS A 2 -51.09 0.16 16.51
N PHE A 3 -51.33 -0.01 15.20
CA PHE A 3 -50.34 -0.52 14.24
C PHE A 3 -49.59 0.57 13.47
N GLU A 4 -50.03 1.81 13.49
CA GLU A 4 -49.35 2.94 12.85
C GLU A 4 -48.21 3.54 13.72
N ASN A 5 -48.32 3.41 15.05
CA ASN A 5 -47.26 3.93 15.96
C ASN A 5 -46.00 3.03 16.03
N GLN A 6 -46.09 1.74 15.64
CA GLN A 6 -44.90 0.87 15.67
C GLN A 6 -44.00 1.03 14.43
N ARG A 7 -44.53 1.46 13.29
CA ARG A 7 -43.73 1.72 12.07
C ARG A 7 -42.93 3.05 12.12
N GLY A 8 -43.39 4.02 12.90
CA GLY A 8 -42.71 5.30 13.07
C GLY A 8 -41.44 5.20 13.93
N ASP A 9 -41.45 4.31 14.92
CA ASP A 9 -40.30 4.15 15.84
C ASP A 9 -39.17 3.33 15.24
N GLU A 10 -39.46 2.33 14.40
CA GLU A 10 -38.43 1.51 13.74
C GLU A 10 -37.67 2.30 12.64
N SER A 11 -38.32 3.18 11.90
CA SER A 11 -37.68 4.04 10.89
C SER A 11 -36.84 5.12 11.50
N SER A 12 -37.22 5.67 12.66
CA SER A 12 -36.49 6.68 13.41
C SER A 12 -35.23 6.09 14.11
N GLN A 13 -35.33 4.85 14.60
CA GLN A 13 -34.21 4.14 15.23
C GLN A 13 -33.17 3.67 14.20
N SER A 14 -33.59 3.22 13.03
CA SER A 14 -32.67 2.84 11.96
C SER A 14 -31.94 4.04 11.36
N SER A 15 -32.57 5.18 11.23
CA SER A 15 -31.95 6.43 10.77
C SER A 15 -30.97 7.01 11.81
N SER A 16 -31.28 6.94 13.09
CA SER A 16 -30.41 7.42 14.17
C SER A 16 -29.18 6.53 14.37
N LEU A 17 -29.32 5.21 14.22
CA LEU A 17 -28.19 4.25 14.26
C LEU A 17 -27.23 4.45 13.07
N SER A 18 -27.74 4.72 11.87
CA SER A 18 -26.93 5.00 10.69
C SER A 18 -26.18 6.33 10.80
N GLN A 19 -26.78 7.33 11.42
CA GLN A 19 -26.17 8.64 11.63
C GLN A 19 -25.09 8.60 12.70
N SER A 20 -25.34 7.91 13.82
CA SER A 20 -24.33 7.70 14.89
C SER A 20 -23.07 6.96 14.38
N SER A 21 -23.23 5.95 13.54
CA SER A 21 -22.09 5.24 12.97
C SER A 21 -21.31 6.08 11.95
N SER A 22 -21.96 6.99 11.23
CA SER A 22 -21.33 7.97 10.35
C SER A 22 -20.52 8.98 11.12
N ASP A 23 -21.07 9.54 12.21
CA ASP A 23 -20.39 10.51 13.08
C ASP A 23 -19.15 9.89 13.76
N LEU A 24 -19.26 8.63 14.17
CA LEU A 24 -18.12 7.87 14.71
C LEU A 24 -17.01 7.71 13.68
N LEU A 25 -17.34 7.39 12.44
CA LEU A 25 -16.35 7.26 11.35
C LEU A 25 -15.64 8.59 11.08
N LEU A 26 -16.37 9.69 10.98
CA LEU A 26 -15.79 11.02 10.79
C LEU A 26 -14.84 11.43 11.93
N LEU A 27 -15.25 11.15 13.17
CA LEU A 27 -14.41 11.42 14.35
C LEU A 27 -13.13 10.59 14.32
N VAL A 28 -13.24 9.30 14.02
CA VAL A 28 -12.12 8.37 13.94
C VAL A 28 -11.17 8.77 12.80
N GLU A 29 -11.68 9.13 11.64
CA GLU A 29 -10.86 9.60 10.51
C GLU A 29 -10.15 10.92 10.82
N SER A 30 -10.81 11.82 11.56
CA SER A 30 -10.17 13.06 12.04
C SER A 30 -9.01 12.75 13.01
N TYR A 31 -9.18 11.79 13.93
CA TYR A 31 -8.08 11.37 14.80
C TYR A 31 -6.96 10.66 14.02
N MET A 32 -7.29 9.89 12.98
CA MET A 32 -6.28 9.27 12.11
C MET A 32 -5.43 10.32 11.40
N SER A 33 -6.04 11.35 10.82
CA SER A 33 -5.33 12.44 10.14
C SER A 33 -4.46 13.29 11.07
N LEU A 34 -4.84 13.39 12.36
CA LEU A 34 -4.05 14.07 13.39
C LEU A 34 -2.92 13.17 13.98
N GLY A 35 -2.82 11.90 13.59
CA GLY A 35 -1.84 10.95 14.15
C GLY A 35 -2.13 10.52 15.59
N GLU A 36 -3.36 10.74 16.07
CA GLU A 36 -3.82 10.40 17.44
C GLU A 36 -4.30 8.93 17.53
N TYR A 37 -3.44 8.00 17.13
CA TYR A 37 -3.77 6.58 16.98
C TYR A 37 -4.32 5.92 18.25
N ALA A 38 -3.83 6.29 19.41
CA ALA A 38 -4.33 5.79 20.68
C ALA A 38 -5.80 6.18 20.93
N ARG A 39 -6.18 7.42 20.55
CA ARG A 39 -7.56 7.89 20.63
C ARG A 39 -8.47 7.16 19.66
N VAL A 40 -8.00 6.88 18.44
CA VAL A 40 -8.74 6.05 17.45
C VAL A 40 -9.10 4.71 18.06
N VAL A 41 -8.11 3.98 18.57
CA VAL A 41 -8.32 2.65 19.17
C VAL A 41 -9.32 2.72 20.32
N TYR A 42 -9.10 3.66 21.25
CA TYR A 42 -9.98 3.84 22.41
C TYR A 42 -11.42 4.16 22.02
N THR A 43 -11.61 5.11 21.09
CA THR A 43 -12.94 5.55 20.65
C THR A 43 -13.72 4.41 20.00
N ILE A 44 -13.08 3.64 19.11
CA ILE A 44 -13.73 2.49 18.44
C ILE A 44 -14.04 1.40 19.48
N GLU A 45 -13.11 1.05 20.35
CA GLU A 45 -13.30 -0.01 21.35
C GLU A 45 -14.33 0.34 22.44
N LYS A 46 -14.60 1.62 22.68
CA LYS A 46 -15.65 2.09 23.58
C LYS A 46 -17.01 2.23 22.90
N SER A 47 -17.08 2.31 21.57
CA SER A 47 -18.33 2.50 20.87
C SER A 47 -19.26 1.27 21.00
N LYS A 48 -20.55 1.52 21.09
CA LYS A 48 -21.58 0.46 21.06
C LYS A 48 -21.67 -0.19 19.68
N ASP A 49 -21.37 0.56 18.62
CA ASP A 49 -21.38 0.10 17.25
C ASP A 49 -20.30 -0.94 16.95
N PHE A 50 -19.26 -0.98 17.79
CA PHE A 50 -18.20 -1.97 17.67
C PHE A 50 -18.32 -3.10 18.72
N ASN A 51 -18.50 -2.77 19.99
CA ASN A 51 -18.57 -3.77 21.07
C ASN A 51 -19.97 -4.38 21.29
N GLY A 52 -21.02 -3.62 20.98
CA GLY A 52 -22.41 -4.09 21.07
C GLY A 52 -22.84 -5.02 19.94
N VAL A 53 -22.02 -5.16 18.89
CA VAL A 53 -22.36 -5.90 17.68
C VAL A 53 -21.54 -7.20 17.58
N PRO A 54 -22.17 -8.35 17.26
CA PRO A 54 -21.47 -9.60 17.00
C PRO A 54 -20.33 -9.42 15.97
N LYS A 55 -19.22 -10.13 16.14
CA LYS A 55 -18.04 -10.00 15.26
C LYS A 55 -18.40 -10.08 13.76
N LYS A 56 -19.36 -10.94 13.37
CA LYS A 56 -19.82 -11.10 11.99
C LYS A 56 -20.52 -9.87 11.39
N GLN A 57 -21.09 -9.02 12.22
CA GLN A 57 -21.87 -7.86 11.78
C GLN A 57 -21.10 -6.54 11.94
N ARG A 58 -19.88 -6.60 12.46
CA ARG A 58 -19.07 -5.40 12.64
C ARG A 58 -18.71 -4.77 11.29
N CYS A 59 -18.74 -3.44 11.26
CA CYS A 59 -18.32 -2.67 10.11
C CYS A 59 -16.83 -2.96 9.80
N GLN A 60 -16.53 -3.50 8.63
CA GLN A 60 -15.18 -3.84 8.18
C GLN A 60 -14.26 -2.61 8.16
N ARG A 61 -14.81 -1.42 7.82
CA ARG A 61 -14.08 -0.15 7.81
C ARG A 61 -13.63 0.28 9.22
N LEU A 62 -14.51 0.16 10.23
CA LEU A 62 -14.13 0.44 11.62
C LEU A 62 -13.08 -0.56 12.12
N TYR A 63 -13.21 -1.83 11.74
CA TYR A 63 -12.24 -2.86 12.09
C TYR A 63 -10.87 -2.55 11.44
N PHE A 64 -10.86 -2.15 10.17
CA PHE A 64 -9.65 -1.74 9.47
C PHE A 64 -9.00 -0.54 10.17
N LEU A 65 -9.73 0.55 10.41
CA LEU A 65 -9.21 1.76 11.06
C LEU A 65 -8.63 1.48 12.44
N ARG A 66 -9.32 0.64 13.25
CA ARG A 66 -8.81 0.21 14.56
C ARG A 66 -7.50 -0.57 14.45
N SER A 67 -7.47 -1.55 13.57
CA SER A 67 -6.30 -2.43 13.41
C SER A 67 -5.11 -1.68 12.82
N TYR A 68 -5.37 -0.79 11.86
CA TYR A 68 -4.36 0.07 11.27
C TYR A 68 -3.81 1.09 12.29
N ALA A 69 -4.69 1.69 13.10
CA ALA A 69 -4.27 2.58 14.17
C ALA A 69 -3.40 1.85 15.22
N LYS A 70 -3.71 0.59 15.57
CA LYS A 70 -2.86 -0.23 16.44
C LYS A 70 -1.48 -0.48 15.81
N TYR A 71 -1.44 -0.80 14.52
CA TYR A 71 -0.18 -0.99 13.80
C TYR A 71 0.67 0.28 13.83
N LEU A 72 0.08 1.44 13.47
CA LEU A 72 0.77 2.73 13.46
C LEU A 72 1.20 3.19 14.86
N LEU A 73 0.40 2.91 15.88
CA LEU A 73 0.76 3.19 17.28
C LEU A 73 2.01 2.39 17.70
N GLY A 74 2.08 1.14 17.29
CA GLY A 74 3.25 0.30 17.52
C GLY A 74 4.50 0.78 16.76
N GLU A 75 4.35 1.22 15.50
CA GLU A 75 5.47 1.81 14.73
C GLU A 75 5.94 3.12 15.36
N LYS A 76 5.03 4.02 15.74
CA LYS A 76 5.37 5.28 16.43
C LYS A 76 6.16 5.03 17.72
N ARG A 77 5.76 4.04 18.52
CA ARG A 77 6.50 3.65 19.74
C ARG A 77 7.87 3.05 19.43
N LYS A 78 7.96 2.26 18.37
CA LYS A 78 9.23 1.72 17.90
C LYS A 78 10.18 2.84 17.46
N GLU A 79 9.71 3.81 16.68
CA GLU A 79 10.48 4.98 16.28
C GLU A 79 10.96 5.82 17.46
N GLN A 80 10.07 6.07 18.45
CA GLN A 80 10.44 6.76 19.68
C GLN A 80 11.58 6.03 20.43
N LYS A 81 11.47 4.72 20.59
CA LYS A 81 12.56 3.92 21.19
C LYS A 81 13.86 4.01 20.40
N LEU A 82 13.79 4.01 19.07
CA LEU A 82 14.98 4.16 18.22
C LEU A 82 15.69 5.51 18.38
N LEU A 83 14.93 6.57 18.67
CA LEU A 83 15.47 7.91 18.93
C LEU A 83 16.09 8.02 20.34
N GLU A 84 15.52 7.36 21.34
CA GLU A 84 15.99 7.39 22.73
C GLU A 84 17.24 6.53 22.96
N VAL A 85 17.39 5.45 22.21
CA VAL A 85 18.48 4.48 22.37
C VAL A 85 19.69 4.89 21.55
N THR A 86 20.84 4.98 22.20
CA THR A 86 22.13 5.31 21.57
C THR A 86 22.89 4.05 21.12
N ASP A 87 22.72 2.93 21.84
CA ASP A 87 23.42 1.68 21.57
C ASP A 87 22.88 0.98 20.31
N PRO A 88 23.73 0.64 19.31
CA PRO A 88 23.34 -0.08 18.10
C PRO A 88 22.67 -1.45 18.35
N LEU A 89 23.10 -2.16 19.42
CA LEU A 89 22.53 -3.46 19.79
C LEU A 89 21.10 -3.32 20.31
N GLU A 90 20.82 -2.31 21.11
CA GLU A 90 19.47 -2.03 21.61
C GLU A 90 18.56 -1.52 20.49
N LYS A 91 19.09 -0.75 19.53
CA LYS A 91 18.35 -0.34 18.31
C LYS A 91 17.86 -1.52 17.52
N SER A 92 18.68 -2.57 17.36
CA SER A 92 18.27 -3.78 16.62
C SER A 92 17.12 -4.54 17.27
N ASN A 93 16.88 -4.35 18.57
CA ASN A 93 15.81 -4.98 19.33
C ASN A 93 14.51 -4.19 19.34
N ALA A 94 14.50 -2.95 18.82
CA ALA A 94 13.29 -2.14 18.76
C ALA A 94 12.31 -2.75 17.77
N LYS A 95 11.24 -3.37 18.27
CA LYS A 95 10.17 -4.00 17.48
C LYS A 95 8.83 -3.35 17.81
N ASN A 96 7.93 -3.41 16.85
CA ASN A 96 6.54 -3.03 17.08
C ASN A 96 5.86 -4.07 17.98
N ASP A 97 5.46 -3.64 19.17
CA ASP A 97 4.86 -4.48 20.22
C ASP A 97 3.42 -4.96 19.87
N GLN A 98 2.76 -4.31 18.92
CA GLN A 98 1.40 -4.63 18.52
C GLN A 98 1.31 -5.76 17.48
N LEU A 99 2.40 -6.06 16.74
CA LEU A 99 2.38 -7.00 15.61
C LEU A 99 1.89 -8.39 15.99
N GLN A 100 2.36 -8.94 17.11
CA GLN A 100 1.98 -10.29 17.53
C GLN A 100 0.48 -10.39 17.80
N ASN A 101 -0.06 -9.43 18.56
CA ASN A 101 -1.49 -9.40 18.92
C ASN A 101 -2.37 -9.18 17.67
N LEU A 102 -1.98 -8.26 16.79
CA LEU A 102 -2.67 -8.01 15.52
C LEU A 102 -2.66 -9.25 14.63
N ARG A 103 -1.52 -9.90 14.52
CA ARG A 103 -1.36 -11.11 13.71
C ARG A 103 -2.32 -12.21 14.16
N VAL A 104 -2.40 -12.48 15.45
CA VAL A 104 -3.28 -13.51 16.00
C VAL A 104 -4.74 -13.12 15.77
N GLU A 105 -5.13 -11.92 16.21
CA GLU A 105 -6.51 -11.43 16.10
C GLU A 105 -7.02 -11.46 14.65
N MET A 106 -6.25 -10.92 13.71
CA MET A 106 -6.65 -10.83 12.30
C MET A 106 -6.65 -12.20 11.61
N SER A 107 -5.73 -13.10 11.97
CA SER A 107 -5.71 -14.46 11.42
C SER A 107 -6.93 -15.28 11.90
N GLU A 108 -7.30 -15.16 13.17
CA GLU A 108 -8.50 -15.79 13.69
C GLU A 108 -9.78 -15.28 13.01
N LEU A 109 -9.87 -13.97 12.78
CA LEU A 109 -11.00 -13.37 12.07
C LEU A 109 -11.05 -13.80 10.61
N LYS A 110 -9.91 -13.85 9.90
CA LYS A 110 -9.83 -14.37 8.54
C LYS A 110 -10.43 -15.77 8.45
N ASN A 111 -10.05 -16.64 9.39
CA ASN A 111 -10.48 -18.05 9.39
C ASN A 111 -11.95 -18.25 9.82
N SER A 112 -12.49 -17.37 10.66
CA SER A 112 -13.83 -17.53 11.24
C SER A 112 -14.94 -16.83 10.46
N ILE A 113 -14.68 -15.64 9.94
CA ILE A 113 -15.70 -14.75 9.37
C ILE A 113 -15.33 -14.34 7.94
N GLY A 114 -14.05 -14.35 7.62
CA GLY A 114 -13.47 -13.70 6.44
C GLY A 114 -13.12 -12.23 6.70
N LEU A 115 -12.21 -11.73 5.92
CA LEU A 115 -11.79 -10.32 5.89
C LEU A 115 -12.07 -9.76 4.50
N ASP A 116 -12.38 -8.48 4.43
CA ASP A 116 -12.41 -7.76 3.14
C ASP A 116 -11.00 -7.55 2.60
N ALA A 117 -10.89 -7.07 1.37
CA ALA A 117 -9.62 -6.88 0.69
C ALA A 117 -8.67 -5.93 1.43
N PHE A 118 -9.20 -4.87 2.05
CA PHE A 118 -8.39 -3.90 2.78
C PHE A 118 -7.85 -4.48 4.09
N ASN A 119 -8.68 -5.23 4.83
CA ASN A 119 -8.22 -5.93 6.03
C ASN A 119 -7.26 -7.06 5.69
N MET A 120 -7.44 -7.76 4.57
CA MET A 120 -6.45 -8.74 4.07
C MET A 120 -5.12 -8.06 3.73
N TYR A 121 -5.16 -6.90 3.05
CA TYR A 121 -3.95 -6.12 2.78
C TYR A 121 -3.21 -5.75 4.08
N LEU A 122 -3.93 -5.25 5.09
CA LEU A 122 -3.34 -4.93 6.39
C LEU A 122 -2.74 -6.16 7.08
N LEU A 123 -3.41 -7.32 7.01
CA LEU A 123 -2.85 -8.58 7.52
C LEU A 123 -1.56 -8.97 6.80
N GLY A 124 -1.49 -8.74 5.48
CA GLY A 124 -0.27 -8.91 4.68
C GLY A 124 0.88 -8.03 5.18
N ILE A 125 0.60 -6.74 5.46
CA ILE A 125 1.58 -5.81 6.07
C ILE A 125 2.06 -6.34 7.42
N VAL A 126 1.14 -6.80 8.29
CA VAL A 126 1.47 -7.34 9.61
C VAL A 126 2.34 -8.60 9.50
N TYR A 127 2.06 -9.50 8.54
CA TYR A 127 2.92 -10.66 8.27
C TYR A 127 4.30 -10.22 7.74
N LYS A 128 4.36 -9.29 6.80
CA LYS A 128 5.60 -8.74 6.25
C LYS A 128 6.47 -8.14 7.36
N ALA A 129 5.89 -7.28 8.21
CA ALA A 129 6.57 -6.66 9.35
C ALA A 129 7.00 -7.68 10.43
N SER A 130 6.30 -8.83 10.53
CA SER A 130 6.64 -9.95 11.42
C SER A 130 7.69 -10.90 10.81
N GLY A 131 8.17 -10.66 9.58
CA GLY A 131 9.13 -11.52 8.88
C GLY A 131 8.56 -12.82 8.31
N VAL A 132 7.24 -12.98 8.26
CA VAL A 132 6.56 -14.19 7.73
C VAL A 132 6.18 -13.95 6.27
N LEU A 133 7.19 -13.89 5.39
CA LEU A 133 7.08 -13.39 4.02
C LEU A 133 6.18 -14.25 3.12
N ASP A 134 6.21 -15.57 3.26
CA ASP A 134 5.38 -16.47 2.44
C ASP A 134 3.88 -16.24 2.72
N LYS A 135 3.49 -16.13 4.00
CA LYS A 135 2.10 -15.82 4.36
C LYS A 135 1.70 -14.41 3.93
N ALA A 136 2.63 -13.44 4.01
CA ALA A 136 2.37 -12.09 3.52
C ALA A 136 2.04 -12.11 2.02
N ARG A 137 2.85 -12.81 1.21
CA ARG A 137 2.64 -12.98 -0.23
C ARG A 137 1.27 -13.59 -0.54
N ASP A 138 0.93 -14.71 0.12
CA ASP A 138 -0.33 -15.40 -0.10
C ASP A 138 -1.54 -14.51 0.22
N VAL A 139 -1.49 -13.77 1.33
CA VAL A 139 -2.56 -12.87 1.74
C VAL A 139 -2.66 -11.64 0.82
N PHE A 140 -1.53 -11.10 0.32
CA PHE A 140 -1.58 -10.04 -0.69
C PHE A 140 -2.22 -10.51 -1.99
N VAL A 141 -1.90 -11.72 -2.46
CA VAL A 141 -2.55 -12.33 -3.64
C VAL A 141 -4.05 -12.48 -3.43
N GLU A 142 -4.48 -12.96 -2.25
CA GLU A 142 -5.91 -13.06 -1.93
C GLU A 142 -6.60 -11.67 -1.92
N ALA A 143 -5.98 -10.66 -1.30
CA ALA A 143 -6.49 -9.29 -1.25
C ALA A 143 -6.66 -8.71 -2.66
N LEU A 144 -5.66 -8.87 -3.52
CA LEU A 144 -5.64 -8.37 -4.89
C LEU A 144 -6.63 -9.11 -5.80
N ASN A 145 -6.80 -10.41 -5.59
CA ASN A 145 -7.82 -11.18 -6.28
C ASN A 145 -9.26 -10.80 -5.88
N ALA A 146 -9.45 -10.28 -4.66
CA ALA A 146 -10.73 -9.76 -4.19
C ALA A 146 -10.97 -8.32 -4.65
N TYR A 147 -9.94 -7.48 -4.62
CA TYR A 147 -10.02 -6.07 -5.04
C TYR A 147 -8.68 -5.60 -5.66
N PRO A 148 -8.56 -5.62 -7.00
CA PRO A 148 -7.29 -5.36 -7.69
C PRO A 148 -6.83 -3.89 -7.69
N PHE A 149 -7.63 -2.95 -7.19
CA PHE A 149 -7.31 -1.52 -7.23
C PHE A 149 -6.49 -1.02 -6.03
N ILE A 150 -6.04 -1.89 -5.14
CA ILE A 150 -5.14 -1.54 -4.03
C ILE A 150 -3.69 -1.50 -4.55
N TRP A 151 -3.27 -0.36 -5.13
CA TRP A 151 -1.92 -0.24 -5.70
C TRP A 151 -0.80 -0.54 -4.71
N SER A 152 -0.94 -0.08 -3.46
CA SER A 152 0.05 -0.37 -2.41
C SER A 152 0.27 -1.87 -2.18
N ALA A 153 -0.78 -2.71 -2.33
CA ALA A 153 -0.63 -4.15 -2.20
C ALA A 153 0.17 -4.76 -3.37
N TRP A 154 0.07 -4.19 -4.59
CA TRP A 154 0.90 -4.60 -5.73
C TRP A 154 2.37 -4.27 -5.50
N VAL A 155 2.67 -3.06 -5.00
CA VAL A 155 4.05 -2.65 -4.67
C VAL A 155 4.64 -3.55 -3.58
N ASP A 156 3.88 -3.79 -2.49
CA ASP A 156 4.33 -4.67 -1.43
C ASP A 156 4.55 -6.12 -1.90
N LEU A 157 3.70 -6.60 -2.82
CA LEU A 157 3.84 -7.92 -3.42
C LEU A 157 5.08 -8.01 -4.32
N ALA A 158 5.37 -6.97 -5.12
CA ALA A 158 6.57 -6.91 -5.98
C ALA A 158 7.85 -7.05 -5.15
N LEU A 159 7.94 -6.34 -4.02
CA LEU A 159 9.08 -6.43 -3.10
C LEU A 159 9.27 -7.83 -2.46
N LEU A 160 8.25 -8.68 -2.49
CA LEU A 160 8.34 -10.07 -2.01
C LEU A 160 8.72 -11.07 -3.10
N CYS A 161 8.71 -10.67 -4.37
CA CYS A 161 9.17 -11.48 -5.49
C CYS A 161 10.69 -11.35 -5.62
N LYS A 162 11.43 -12.42 -5.30
CA LYS A 162 12.90 -12.42 -5.34
C LYS A 162 13.47 -12.70 -6.73
N ASP A 163 12.71 -13.36 -7.56
CA ASP A 163 13.09 -13.80 -8.89
C ASP A 163 11.87 -13.90 -9.81
N ARG A 164 12.11 -14.15 -11.08
CA ARG A 164 11.08 -14.28 -12.10
C ARG A 164 10.16 -15.46 -11.86
N ASP A 165 10.69 -16.57 -11.39
CA ASP A 165 9.88 -17.76 -11.12
C ASP A 165 8.87 -17.49 -10.01
N ALA A 166 9.26 -16.73 -8.98
CA ALA A 166 8.34 -16.31 -7.93
C ALA A 166 7.24 -15.38 -8.47
N LEU A 167 7.56 -14.50 -9.43
CA LEU A 167 6.59 -13.61 -10.08
C LEU A 167 5.60 -14.40 -10.97
N ASP A 168 6.10 -15.34 -11.77
CA ASP A 168 5.28 -16.10 -12.73
C ASP A 168 4.39 -17.16 -12.03
N ASN A 169 4.79 -17.63 -10.85
CA ASN A 169 4.02 -18.59 -10.06
C ASN A 169 2.90 -17.94 -9.21
N LEU A 170 2.74 -16.61 -9.25
CA LEU A 170 1.66 -15.93 -8.53
C LEU A 170 0.29 -16.31 -9.12
N LYS A 171 -0.61 -16.76 -8.26
CA LYS A 171 -1.99 -17.14 -8.64
C LYS A 171 -2.91 -15.91 -8.70
N LEU A 172 -2.61 -14.99 -9.61
CA LEU A 172 -3.39 -13.78 -9.83
C LEU A 172 -4.52 -14.04 -10.83
N ARG A 173 -5.68 -13.41 -10.60
CA ARG A 173 -6.78 -13.40 -11.57
C ARG A 173 -6.42 -12.52 -12.76
N ASP A 174 -6.96 -12.85 -13.92
CA ASP A 174 -6.79 -12.02 -15.12
C ASP A 174 -7.45 -10.65 -14.91
N HIS A 175 -6.61 -9.62 -14.92
CA HIS A 175 -7.01 -8.23 -14.76
C HIS A 175 -5.92 -7.32 -15.31
N TRP A 176 -6.30 -6.22 -15.98
CA TRP A 176 -5.34 -5.29 -16.60
C TRP A 176 -4.31 -4.68 -15.62
N MET A 177 -4.64 -4.55 -14.33
CA MET A 177 -3.70 -4.12 -13.28
C MET A 177 -2.50 -5.06 -13.12
N VAL A 178 -2.65 -6.34 -13.47
CA VAL A 178 -1.56 -7.32 -13.39
C VAL A 178 -0.43 -6.96 -14.35
N ASP A 179 -0.74 -6.39 -15.51
CA ASP A 179 0.29 -5.96 -16.46
C ASP A 179 1.10 -4.77 -15.91
N PHE A 180 0.42 -3.81 -15.26
CA PHE A 180 1.10 -2.70 -14.56
C PHE A 180 1.97 -3.19 -13.41
N PHE A 181 1.46 -4.13 -12.62
CA PHE A 181 2.21 -4.76 -11.55
C PHE A 181 3.44 -5.50 -12.10
N ARG A 182 3.29 -6.29 -13.15
CA ARG A 182 4.41 -7.01 -13.78
C ARG A 182 5.50 -6.06 -14.27
N THR A 183 5.12 -4.93 -14.86
CA THR A 183 6.08 -3.90 -15.26
C THR A 183 6.90 -3.41 -14.07
N HIS A 184 6.23 -3.08 -12.97
CA HIS A 184 6.90 -2.63 -11.76
C HIS A 184 7.80 -3.73 -11.15
N ALA A 185 7.31 -4.97 -11.07
CA ALA A 185 8.07 -6.10 -10.53
C ALA A 185 9.29 -6.45 -11.41
N LEU A 186 9.18 -6.38 -12.74
CA LEU A 186 10.30 -6.61 -13.66
C LEU A 186 11.38 -5.53 -13.51
N LEU A 187 10.99 -4.28 -13.25
CA LEU A 187 11.95 -3.21 -12.92
C LEU A 187 12.72 -3.49 -11.63
N GLU A 188 12.01 -3.90 -10.57
CA GLU A 188 12.63 -4.29 -9.29
C GLU A 188 13.60 -5.47 -9.47
N LEU A 189 13.26 -6.42 -10.35
CA LEU A 189 14.10 -7.58 -10.69
C LEU A 189 15.19 -7.25 -11.72
N GLN A 190 15.36 -5.99 -12.14
CA GLN A 190 16.33 -5.52 -13.14
C GLN A 190 16.17 -6.20 -14.52
N GLN A 191 14.97 -6.70 -14.84
CA GLN A 191 14.64 -7.31 -16.14
C GLN A 191 14.14 -6.23 -17.12
N ASN A 192 15.05 -5.33 -17.49
CA ASN A 192 14.72 -4.08 -18.13
C ASN A 192 14.15 -4.26 -19.56
N GLU A 193 14.63 -5.23 -20.34
CA GLU A 193 14.12 -5.48 -21.70
C GLU A 193 12.65 -5.93 -21.67
N ASP A 194 12.31 -6.87 -20.78
CA ASP A 194 10.94 -7.34 -20.62
C ASP A 194 10.02 -6.23 -20.09
N ALA A 195 10.51 -5.44 -19.13
CA ALA A 195 9.81 -4.28 -18.61
C ALA A 195 9.53 -3.25 -19.71
N TRP A 196 10.51 -2.97 -20.61
CA TRP A 196 10.33 -2.07 -21.75
C TRP A 196 9.26 -2.55 -22.73
N GLN A 197 9.31 -3.83 -23.09
CA GLN A 197 8.32 -4.42 -24.00
C GLN A 197 6.90 -4.33 -23.42
N LEU A 198 6.77 -4.62 -22.13
CA LEU A 198 5.48 -4.55 -21.44
C LEU A 198 4.98 -3.11 -21.30
N CYS A 199 5.84 -2.15 -20.94
CA CYS A 199 5.51 -0.72 -20.93
C CYS A 199 5.02 -0.25 -22.30
N SER A 200 5.72 -0.65 -23.39
CA SER A 200 5.35 -0.27 -24.75
C SER A 200 4.00 -0.84 -25.16
N SER A 201 3.70 -2.08 -24.77
CA SER A 201 2.39 -2.70 -24.96
C SER A 201 1.30 -1.96 -24.18
N LEU A 202 1.54 -1.63 -22.91
CA LEU A 202 0.60 -0.88 -22.08
C LEU A 202 0.35 0.53 -22.64
N LYS A 203 1.40 1.23 -23.09
CA LYS A 203 1.28 2.53 -23.75
C LYS A 203 0.40 2.46 -25.01
N SER A 204 0.51 1.40 -25.80
CA SER A 204 -0.32 1.22 -27.01
C SER A 204 -1.80 0.96 -26.68
N ARG A 205 -2.10 0.31 -25.55
CA ARG A 205 -3.46 -0.05 -25.11
C ARG A 205 -4.17 1.06 -24.34
N PHE A 206 -3.47 1.75 -23.46
CA PHE A 206 -4.04 2.72 -22.52
C PHE A 206 -3.68 4.17 -22.84
N GLY A 207 -2.79 4.39 -23.80
CA GLY A 207 -2.27 5.71 -24.09
C GLY A 207 -1.11 6.12 -23.18
N GLU A 208 -0.71 7.36 -23.30
CA GLU A 208 0.35 7.94 -22.48
C GLU A 208 -0.21 8.33 -21.11
N SER A 209 0.43 7.86 -20.06
CA SER A 209 0.15 8.27 -18.68
C SER A 209 1.46 8.60 -17.97
N SER A 210 1.42 9.54 -17.04
CA SER A 210 2.60 9.94 -16.27
C SER A 210 3.23 8.77 -15.50
N HIS A 211 2.43 7.80 -15.05
CA HIS A 211 2.95 6.57 -14.44
C HIS A 211 3.77 5.73 -15.43
N LEU A 212 3.23 5.45 -16.63
CA LEU A 212 3.94 4.68 -17.66
C LEU A 212 5.19 5.41 -18.15
N ALA A 213 5.11 6.73 -18.35
CA ALA A 213 6.25 7.54 -18.73
C ALA A 213 7.37 7.47 -17.68
N THR A 214 7.02 7.50 -16.39
CA THR A 214 8.01 7.29 -15.30
C THR A 214 8.62 5.89 -15.34
N GLN A 215 7.82 4.84 -15.52
CA GLN A 215 8.35 3.48 -15.62
C GLN A 215 9.30 3.34 -16.82
N MET A 216 8.94 3.91 -17.98
CA MET A 216 9.79 3.92 -19.18
C MET A 216 11.09 4.71 -18.95
N ALA A 217 11.03 5.84 -18.25
CA ALA A 217 12.21 6.61 -17.88
C ALA A 217 13.16 5.82 -16.96
N LEU A 218 12.61 5.12 -15.97
CA LEU A 218 13.38 4.24 -15.08
C LEU A 218 14.01 3.06 -15.84
N VAL A 219 13.28 2.45 -16.79
CA VAL A 219 13.84 1.40 -17.66
C VAL A 219 15.01 1.93 -18.47
N ASN A 220 14.86 3.11 -19.12
CA ASN A 220 15.94 3.73 -19.90
C ASN A 220 17.16 4.04 -19.02
N TYR A 221 16.94 4.56 -17.80
CA TYR A 221 18.01 4.80 -16.83
C TYR A 221 18.77 3.51 -16.51
N ASN A 222 18.05 2.42 -16.20
CA ASN A 222 18.65 1.13 -15.88
C ASN A 222 19.44 0.54 -17.08
N MET A 223 18.97 0.80 -18.32
CA MET A 223 19.62 0.39 -19.57
C MET A 223 20.74 1.36 -19.98
N ARG A 224 21.05 2.38 -19.18
CA ARG A 224 22.05 3.42 -19.43
C ARG A 224 21.76 4.29 -20.66
N ARG A 225 20.52 4.38 -21.08
CA ARG A 225 20.02 5.29 -22.12
C ARG A 225 19.64 6.62 -21.49
N PHE A 226 20.66 7.35 -21.02
CA PHE A 226 20.45 8.53 -20.16
C PHE A 226 19.76 9.67 -20.89
N ASP A 227 20.06 9.87 -22.19
CA ASP A 227 19.44 10.91 -22.99
C ASP A 227 17.92 10.66 -23.16
N ASP A 228 17.51 9.42 -23.51
CA ASP A 228 16.10 9.03 -23.63
C ASP A 228 15.37 9.15 -22.26
N ALA A 229 16.07 8.83 -21.16
CA ALA A 229 15.50 8.95 -19.83
C ALA A 229 15.32 10.42 -19.43
N GLN A 230 16.29 11.30 -19.75
CA GLN A 230 16.19 12.73 -19.52
C GLN A 230 14.99 13.34 -20.24
N ASP A 231 14.83 13.07 -21.53
CA ASP A 231 13.72 13.58 -22.34
C ASP A 231 12.34 13.22 -21.75
N LEU A 232 12.22 12.01 -21.17
CA LEU A 232 10.99 11.58 -20.51
C LEU A 232 10.76 12.33 -19.19
N PHE A 233 11.80 12.50 -18.38
CA PHE A 233 11.67 13.24 -17.11
C PHE A 233 11.45 14.73 -17.32
N GLU A 234 12.04 15.34 -18.33
CA GLU A 234 11.78 16.75 -18.68
C GLU A 234 10.31 16.97 -19.01
N ARG A 235 9.73 16.13 -19.90
CA ARG A 235 8.30 16.19 -20.21
C ARG A 235 7.41 15.98 -18.97
N LEU A 236 7.76 15.00 -18.12
CA LEU A 236 7.01 14.77 -16.87
C LEU A 236 7.06 15.96 -15.93
N SER A 237 8.21 16.66 -15.86
CA SER A 237 8.39 17.86 -15.03
C SER A 237 7.66 19.08 -15.60
N GLU A 238 7.52 19.18 -16.92
CA GLU A 238 6.71 20.21 -17.57
C GLU A 238 5.20 19.99 -17.35
N GLU A 239 4.74 18.73 -17.41
CA GLU A 239 3.33 18.37 -17.18
C GLU A 239 2.93 18.50 -15.69
N ASP A 240 3.81 18.09 -14.77
CA ASP A 240 3.59 18.14 -13.32
C ASP A 240 4.85 18.62 -12.57
N PRO A 241 5.02 19.95 -12.41
CA PRO A 241 6.17 20.54 -11.73
C PRO A 241 6.30 20.18 -10.24
N HIS A 242 5.24 19.66 -9.63
CA HIS A 242 5.21 19.28 -8.21
C HIS A 242 5.40 17.77 -7.99
N ARG A 243 5.65 17.04 -9.06
CA ARG A 243 5.87 15.59 -8.98
C ARG A 243 7.17 15.28 -8.23
N LEU A 244 7.09 14.34 -7.29
CA LEU A 244 8.25 13.87 -6.52
C LEU A 244 8.68 12.46 -6.91
N ASP A 245 7.84 11.70 -7.63
CA ASP A 245 8.14 10.32 -8.00
C ASP A 245 9.37 10.22 -8.90
N ALA A 246 10.38 9.44 -8.49
CA ALA A 246 11.63 9.18 -9.19
C ALA A 246 12.49 10.43 -9.48
N MET A 247 12.30 11.55 -8.75
CA MET A 247 13.11 12.76 -8.90
C MET A 247 14.56 12.56 -8.44
N ASP A 248 14.82 11.65 -7.54
CA ASP A 248 16.16 11.18 -7.17
C ASP A 248 16.91 10.59 -8.36
N THR A 249 16.23 9.72 -9.13
CA THR A 249 16.77 9.15 -10.37
C THR A 249 16.99 10.23 -11.43
N TYR A 250 16.05 11.17 -11.60
CA TYR A 250 16.22 12.29 -12.52
C TYR A 250 17.43 13.16 -12.14
N SER A 251 17.59 13.47 -10.86
CA SER A 251 18.79 14.19 -10.36
C SER A 251 20.10 13.45 -10.68
N ASN A 252 20.10 12.11 -10.53
CA ASN A 252 21.27 11.30 -10.88
C ASN A 252 21.56 11.33 -12.38
N ILE A 253 20.56 11.31 -13.25
CA ILE A 253 20.71 11.44 -14.71
C ILE A 253 21.39 12.78 -15.04
N LEU A 254 20.86 13.88 -14.52
CA LEU A 254 21.39 15.22 -14.75
C LEU A 254 22.86 15.33 -14.29
N TYR A 255 23.18 14.73 -13.14
CA TYR A 255 24.56 14.69 -12.64
C TYR A 255 25.47 13.90 -13.58
N VAL A 256 25.06 12.73 -14.05
CA VAL A 256 25.86 11.91 -14.97
C VAL A 256 26.10 12.65 -16.29
N LEU A 257 25.06 13.25 -16.87
CA LEU A 257 25.15 13.96 -18.15
C LEU A 257 25.95 15.28 -18.05
N SER A 258 25.90 15.96 -16.91
CA SER A 258 26.69 17.18 -16.66
C SER A 258 28.17 16.92 -16.32
N SER A 259 28.52 15.65 -16.00
CA SER A 259 29.90 15.29 -15.62
C SER A 259 30.83 15.31 -16.85
N PRO A 260 32.01 15.95 -16.78
CA PRO A 260 32.97 16.04 -17.91
C PRO A 260 33.43 14.69 -18.48
N GLN A 261 33.26 13.60 -17.70
CA GLN A 261 33.68 12.26 -18.11
C GLN A 261 32.69 11.59 -19.08
N SER A 262 31.46 12.08 -19.21
CA SER A 262 30.44 11.52 -20.12
C SER A 262 30.72 11.82 -21.60
N HIS A 263 31.44 12.89 -21.91
CA HIS A 263 31.81 13.25 -23.29
C HIS A 263 32.86 12.34 -23.94
N THR A 264 33.51 11.46 -23.15
CA THR A 264 34.55 10.54 -23.67
C THR A 264 33.98 9.19 -24.10
N ILE A 265 32.84 8.79 -23.60
CA ILE A 265 32.22 7.48 -23.88
C ILE A 265 31.43 7.51 -25.20
N ASN A 266 30.80 8.65 -25.55
CA ASN A 266 29.99 8.80 -26.77
C ASN A 266 30.81 9.05 -28.06
N LYS A 267 32.17 9.06 -27.99
CA LYS A 267 33.02 9.21 -29.19
C LYS A 267 33.70 7.92 -29.67
N GLN A 268 33.35 6.77 -29.08
CA GLN A 268 33.95 5.47 -29.44
C GLN A 268 32.90 4.44 -29.94
N THR A 269 31.72 4.86 -30.29
CA THR A 269 30.73 4.08 -31.06
C THR A 269 30.41 4.83 -32.34
#